data_1aebc5e6ddba89740b109fdd5da67b10
#
_entry.id   1aebc5e6ddba89740b109fdd5da67b10
#
_cell.length_a   1.000
_cell.length_b   1.000
_cell.length_c   1.000
_cell.angle_alpha   90.00
_cell.angle_beta   90.00
_cell.angle_gamma   90.00
#
_symmetry.space_group_name_H-M   'P 1'
#
loop_
_entity.id
_entity.type
_entity.pdbx_description
1 polymer ?
#
loop_
_entity_poly.entity_id
_entity_poly.type
_entity_poly.pdbx_seq_one_letter_code
_entity_poly.pdbx_strand_id
1 'polypeptide(L)'
;MKEKINVTIWNEYVHETTSERIGAVYPEGIHGAIKKMLSKYDNFNITVATFEMEEHGLTDEVLNNTDVLIWWGHCKHAAVSDEIALKVKERVLDGMGFIALHSAHASKPFKLLLGTTCRLKWRENDEKERVWVIEPSHPIAKNVPEYLEFAQEETYGERFDIPTPDELIFVSWFEGGEIFRSGCCYNRGLGKIFYFRPGHEEYPTFYREDVTQVIANAINWACPDGITKPILGHVEPLEKVRDKFEGMDESLKKHEYIK
;
A
#
# COMPACT_ATOMS: atom_id res chain seq x y z
N MET A 1 7.58 -0.41 -19.85
CA MET A 1 7.95 -0.54 -18.42
C MET A 1 9.13 0.37 -18.14
N LYS A 2 9.14 1.00 -16.98
CA LYS A 2 10.23 1.87 -16.54
C LYS A 2 11.52 1.04 -16.38
N GLU A 3 12.67 1.56 -16.82
CA GLU A 3 13.97 0.84 -16.74
C GLU A 3 14.42 0.63 -15.29
N LYS A 4 14.18 1.62 -14.43
CA LYS A 4 14.43 1.58 -13.00
C LYS A 4 13.20 2.06 -12.24
N ILE A 5 12.80 1.32 -11.20
CA ILE A 5 11.70 1.66 -10.30
C ILE A 5 12.28 2.16 -8.98
N ASN A 6 11.96 3.39 -8.61
CA ASN A 6 12.35 3.95 -7.32
C ASN A 6 11.39 3.46 -6.24
N VAL A 7 11.89 2.64 -5.32
CA VAL A 7 11.13 2.05 -4.23
C VAL A 7 11.56 2.67 -2.92
N THR A 8 10.63 3.22 -2.16
CA THR A 8 10.90 3.63 -0.78
C THR A 8 10.28 2.61 0.15
N ILE A 9 11.07 2.05 1.06
CA ILE A 9 10.61 1.16 2.12
C ILE A 9 10.51 1.96 3.40
N TRP A 10 9.30 2.21 3.87
CA TRP A 10 9.04 2.85 5.14
C TRP A 10 8.79 1.80 6.22
N ASN A 11 9.51 1.93 7.34
CA ASN A 11 9.35 1.09 8.51
C ASN A 11 9.21 1.95 9.77
N GLU A 12 8.29 1.60 10.63
CA GLU A 12 8.15 2.20 11.96
C GLU A 12 9.43 2.05 12.79
N TYR A 13 10.12 0.91 12.69
CA TYR A 13 11.42 0.60 13.31
C TYR A 13 11.46 0.79 14.83
N VAL A 14 10.38 0.44 15.51
CA VAL A 14 10.27 0.54 16.98
C VAL A 14 10.53 -0.81 17.65
N HIS A 15 9.84 -1.85 17.23
CA HIS A 15 9.94 -3.17 17.86
C HIS A 15 11.36 -3.73 17.76
N GLU A 16 12.01 -3.59 16.61
CA GLU A 16 13.36 -4.10 16.36
C GLU A 16 14.43 -3.39 17.22
N THR A 17 14.16 -2.16 17.66
CA THR A 17 15.08 -1.37 18.50
C THR A 17 14.76 -1.45 20.00
N THR A 18 13.57 -1.89 20.36
CA THR A 18 13.10 -1.92 21.76
C THR A 18 12.95 -3.33 22.33
N SER A 19 12.90 -4.36 21.47
CA SER A 19 12.80 -5.76 21.86
C SER A 19 14.03 -6.54 21.36
N GLU A 20 14.80 -7.11 22.30
CA GLU A 20 15.97 -7.95 21.96
C GLU A 20 15.57 -9.16 21.09
N ARG A 21 14.41 -9.76 21.36
CA ARG A 21 13.86 -10.89 20.60
C ARG A 21 13.62 -10.50 19.15
N ILE A 22 12.94 -9.38 18.91
CA ILE A 22 12.61 -8.91 17.54
C ILE A 22 13.87 -8.39 16.83
N GLY A 23 14.74 -7.66 17.54
CA GLY A 23 16.04 -7.24 17.02
C GLY A 23 16.94 -8.41 16.61
N ALA A 24 16.82 -9.57 17.27
CA ALA A 24 17.52 -10.79 16.86
C ALA A 24 16.95 -11.38 15.54
N VAL A 25 15.65 -11.26 15.30
CA VAL A 25 15.02 -11.68 14.03
C VAL A 25 15.40 -10.71 12.91
N TYR A 26 15.34 -9.41 13.17
CA TYR A 26 15.57 -8.35 12.17
C TYR A 26 16.68 -7.38 12.63
N PRO A 27 17.96 -7.80 12.64
CA PRO A 27 19.06 -6.97 13.17
C PRO A 27 19.29 -5.67 12.39
N GLU A 28 18.92 -5.62 11.12
CA GLU A 28 18.94 -4.42 10.29
C GLU A 28 17.53 -3.79 10.11
N GLY A 29 16.60 -4.17 10.96
CA GLY A 29 15.17 -3.84 10.84
C GLY A 29 14.46 -4.59 9.70
N ILE A 30 13.14 -4.58 9.75
CA ILE A 30 12.29 -5.15 8.69
C ILE A 30 12.59 -4.51 7.33
N HIS A 31 12.79 -3.20 7.31
CA HIS A 31 13.18 -2.47 6.09
C HIS A 31 14.51 -2.96 5.51
N GLY A 32 15.48 -3.26 6.38
CA GLY A 32 16.77 -3.83 5.98
C GLY A 32 16.63 -5.23 5.38
N ALA A 33 15.82 -6.09 6.00
CA ALA A 33 15.51 -7.42 5.49
C ALA A 33 14.84 -7.35 4.10
N ILE A 34 13.79 -6.55 3.95
CA ILE A 34 13.11 -6.36 2.66
C ILE A 34 14.08 -5.81 1.60
N LYS A 35 14.86 -4.78 1.94
CA LYS A 35 15.88 -4.21 1.04
C LYS A 35 16.89 -5.27 0.59
N LYS A 36 17.43 -6.06 1.53
CA LYS A 36 18.39 -7.14 1.26
C LYS A 36 17.81 -8.17 0.30
N MET A 37 16.58 -8.62 0.55
CA MET A 37 15.93 -9.64 -0.28
C MET A 37 15.55 -9.12 -1.67
N LEU A 38 15.21 -7.84 -1.79
CA LEU A 38 14.90 -7.19 -3.07
C LEU A 38 16.15 -6.80 -3.87
N SER A 39 17.35 -6.76 -3.25
CA SER A 39 18.59 -6.36 -3.94
C SER A 39 19.01 -7.26 -5.09
N LYS A 40 18.43 -8.46 -5.19
CA LYS A 40 18.63 -9.38 -6.32
C LYS A 40 17.93 -8.95 -7.62
N TYR A 41 17.04 -7.96 -7.54
CA TYR A 41 16.31 -7.42 -8.69
C TYR A 41 17.00 -6.13 -9.17
N ASP A 42 17.70 -6.19 -10.29
CA ASP A 42 18.50 -5.06 -10.81
C ASP A 42 17.66 -3.85 -11.24
N ASN A 43 16.36 -4.03 -11.43
CA ASN A 43 15.43 -2.97 -11.83
C ASN A 43 14.88 -2.13 -10.67
N PHE A 44 15.25 -2.42 -9.42
CA PHE A 44 14.82 -1.64 -8.26
C PHE A 44 15.94 -0.73 -7.73
N ASN A 45 15.61 0.54 -7.52
CA ASN A 45 16.42 1.49 -6.81
C ASN A 45 15.77 1.75 -5.43
N ILE A 46 16.38 1.25 -4.35
CA ILE A 46 15.73 1.14 -3.04
C ILE A 46 16.26 2.18 -2.06
N THR A 47 15.36 3.05 -1.61
CA THR A 47 15.55 3.98 -0.50
C THR A 47 14.84 3.44 0.75
N VAL A 48 15.38 3.75 1.93
CA VAL A 48 14.80 3.39 3.23
C VAL A 48 14.42 4.65 3.99
N ALA A 49 13.25 4.63 4.64
CA ALA A 49 12.77 5.68 5.53
C ALA A 49 12.22 5.06 6.82
N THR A 50 12.40 5.75 7.96
CA THR A 50 11.91 5.27 9.25
C THR A 50 11.19 6.37 10.03
N PHE A 51 10.39 5.96 11.02
CA PHE A 51 9.55 6.85 11.81
C PHE A 51 10.34 7.99 12.50
N GLU A 52 11.55 7.70 13.02
CA GLU A 52 12.35 8.68 13.78
C GLU A 52 13.14 9.67 12.89
N MET A 53 13.15 9.48 11.58
CA MET A 53 13.75 10.44 10.65
C MET A 53 12.93 11.73 10.59
N GLU A 54 13.57 12.83 10.19
CA GLU A 54 12.88 14.09 9.90
C GLU A 54 11.73 13.85 8.90
N GLU A 55 10.56 14.43 9.14
CA GLU A 55 9.33 14.15 8.39
C GLU A 55 9.07 12.64 8.21
N HIS A 56 9.45 11.81 9.19
CA HIS A 56 9.41 10.35 9.10
C HIS A 56 10.18 9.78 7.90
N GLY A 57 11.20 10.50 7.40
CA GLY A 57 11.97 10.15 6.21
C GLY A 57 11.18 10.27 4.91
N LEU A 58 9.98 10.88 4.93
CA LEU A 58 9.07 11.03 3.79
C LEU A 58 8.93 12.51 3.40
N THR A 59 10.09 13.17 3.22
CA THR A 59 10.14 14.55 2.72
C THR A 59 9.54 14.66 1.32
N ASP A 60 9.21 15.87 0.89
CA ASP A 60 8.70 16.11 -0.47
C ASP A 60 9.69 15.59 -1.53
N GLU A 61 10.99 15.72 -1.30
CA GLU A 61 12.02 15.20 -2.20
C GLU A 61 11.93 13.68 -2.31
N VAL A 62 11.87 12.96 -1.19
CA VAL A 62 11.75 11.50 -1.16
C VAL A 62 10.46 11.04 -1.83
N LEU A 63 9.32 11.64 -1.45
CA LEU A 63 8.02 11.27 -2.00
C LEU A 63 7.92 11.55 -3.51
N ASN A 64 8.48 12.68 -3.99
CA ASN A 64 8.46 13.01 -5.42
C ASN A 64 9.35 12.08 -6.26
N ASN A 65 10.40 11.52 -5.67
CA ASN A 65 11.27 10.55 -6.32
C ASN A 65 10.81 9.10 -6.16
N THR A 66 9.75 8.83 -5.40
CA THR A 66 9.23 7.49 -5.14
C THR A 66 8.20 7.09 -6.18
N ASP A 67 8.41 5.95 -6.83
CA ASP A 67 7.42 5.31 -7.72
C ASP A 67 6.50 4.37 -6.94
N VAL A 68 7.05 3.61 -5.98
CA VAL A 68 6.30 2.68 -5.13
C VAL A 68 6.76 2.82 -3.69
N LEU A 69 5.81 3.08 -2.80
CA LEU A 69 6.03 3.13 -1.36
C LEU A 69 5.58 1.82 -0.72
N ILE A 70 6.49 1.13 -0.04
CA ILE A 70 6.20 -0.01 0.83
C ILE A 70 6.07 0.50 2.25
N TRP A 71 5.01 0.13 2.95
CA TRP A 71 4.73 0.57 4.31
C TRP A 71 4.60 -0.61 5.26
N TRP A 72 5.43 -0.63 6.28
CA TRP A 72 5.29 -1.51 7.43
C TRP A 72 5.25 -0.68 8.72
N GLY A 73 4.30 -0.95 9.62
CA GLY A 73 4.18 -0.29 10.92
C GLY A 73 3.20 -1.04 11.79
N HIS A 74 3.36 -1.02 13.12
CA HIS A 74 2.59 -1.83 14.06
C HIS A 74 2.02 -1.02 15.23
N CYS A 75 2.83 -0.31 16.02
CA CYS A 75 2.38 0.33 17.26
C CYS A 75 2.29 1.86 17.20
N LYS A 76 2.93 2.54 16.24
CA LYS A 76 2.99 4.01 16.16
C LYS A 76 2.05 4.62 15.12
N HIS A 77 1.05 3.89 14.62
CA HIS A 77 0.14 4.40 13.59
C HIS A 77 -0.46 5.77 13.92
N ALA A 78 -0.85 5.99 15.20
CA ALA A 78 -1.43 7.26 15.65
C ALA A 78 -0.40 8.39 15.70
N ALA A 79 0.87 8.08 15.90
CA ALA A 79 1.96 9.04 16.03
C ALA A 79 2.51 9.53 14.69
N VAL A 80 2.24 8.83 13.59
CA VAL A 80 2.56 9.34 12.26
C VAL A 80 1.84 10.67 12.04
N SER A 81 2.56 11.69 11.55
CA SER A 81 2.00 13.01 11.27
C SER A 81 0.83 12.94 10.30
N ASP A 82 -0.24 13.68 10.55
CA ASP A 82 -1.37 13.77 9.61
C ASP A 82 -0.96 14.43 8.30
N GLU A 83 -0.02 15.38 8.36
CA GLU A 83 0.54 16.03 7.17
C GLU A 83 1.23 14.99 6.27
N ILE A 84 2.10 14.15 6.83
CA ILE A 84 2.78 13.09 6.07
C ILE A 84 1.77 12.08 5.52
N ALA A 85 0.78 11.69 6.31
CA ALA A 85 -0.26 10.78 5.82
C ALA A 85 -1.05 11.36 4.64
N LEU A 86 -1.34 12.66 4.65
CA LEU A 86 -1.99 13.36 3.55
C LEU A 86 -1.09 13.47 2.33
N LYS A 87 0.20 13.82 2.48
CA LYS A 87 1.19 13.83 1.41
C LYS A 87 1.27 12.46 0.71
N VAL A 88 1.35 11.37 1.48
CA VAL A 88 1.35 10.00 0.94
C VAL A 88 0.07 9.72 0.15
N LYS A 89 -1.11 10.04 0.72
CA LYS A 89 -2.40 9.89 0.02
C LYS A 89 -2.41 10.63 -1.31
N GLU A 90 -2.01 11.90 -1.33
CA GLU A 90 -1.99 12.72 -2.54
C GLU A 90 -1.04 12.15 -3.61
N ARG A 91 0.14 11.70 -3.19
CA ARG A 91 1.08 11.02 -4.10
C ARG A 91 0.51 9.75 -4.70
N VAL A 92 -0.26 8.96 -3.92
CA VAL A 92 -0.95 7.76 -4.44
C VAL A 92 -2.03 8.16 -5.43
N LEU A 93 -2.86 9.16 -5.10
CA LEU A 93 -3.90 9.65 -6.03
C LEU A 93 -3.29 10.18 -7.34
N ASP A 94 -2.06 10.69 -7.30
CA ASP A 94 -1.27 11.16 -8.43
C ASP A 94 -0.51 10.06 -9.19
N GLY A 95 -0.57 8.81 -8.72
CA GLY A 95 -0.02 7.66 -9.45
C GLY A 95 1.05 6.85 -8.74
N MET A 96 1.57 7.27 -7.58
CA MET A 96 2.50 6.46 -6.79
C MET A 96 1.84 5.14 -6.36
N GLY A 97 2.55 4.01 -6.53
CA GLY A 97 2.12 2.72 -5.97
C GLY A 97 2.23 2.70 -4.44
N PHE A 98 1.33 1.99 -3.76
CA PHE A 98 1.36 1.82 -2.31
C PHE A 98 1.20 0.35 -1.92
N ILE A 99 2.17 -0.21 -1.22
CA ILE A 99 2.13 -1.59 -0.73
C ILE A 99 2.07 -1.54 0.80
N ALA A 100 0.94 -1.95 1.36
CA ALA A 100 0.72 -2.03 2.79
C ALA A 100 0.96 -3.46 3.28
N LEU A 101 1.92 -3.64 4.17
CA LEU A 101 2.31 -4.94 4.70
C LEU A 101 1.76 -5.14 6.11
N HIS A 102 1.19 -6.31 6.37
CA HIS A 102 0.76 -6.78 7.68
C HIS A 102 -0.15 -5.76 8.41
N SER A 103 0.27 -5.29 9.57
CA SER A 103 -0.45 -4.32 10.41
C SER A 103 -0.54 -2.91 9.81
N ALA A 104 0.10 -2.65 8.67
CA ALA A 104 -0.04 -1.40 7.93
C ALA A 104 -1.49 -1.08 7.52
N HIS A 105 -2.42 -2.06 7.63
CA HIS A 105 -3.87 -1.81 7.49
C HIS A 105 -4.37 -0.73 8.46
N ALA A 106 -3.76 -0.60 9.63
CA ALA A 106 -4.11 0.38 10.64
C ALA A 106 -3.47 1.76 10.41
N SER A 107 -2.56 1.90 9.43
CA SER A 107 -1.87 3.16 9.12
C SER A 107 -2.82 4.26 8.65
N LYS A 108 -2.47 5.51 8.96
CA LYS A 108 -3.25 6.67 8.53
C LYS A 108 -3.39 6.76 7.00
N PRO A 109 -2.30 6.63 6.19
CA PRO A 109 -2.45 6.72 4.74
C PRO A 109 -3.34 5.62 4.17
N PHE A 110 -3.25 4.38 4.66
CA PHE A 110 -4.11 3.30 4.19
C PHE A 110 -5.59 3.57 4.47
N LYS A 111 -5.93 4.02 5.70
CA LYS A 111 -7.29 4.39 6.07
C LYS A 111 -7.84 5.56 5.23
N LEU A 112 -7.01 6.58 4.99
CA LEU A 112 -7.38 7.71 4.15
C LEU A 112 -7.66 7.31 2.70
N LEU A 113 -6.92 6.35 2.16
CA LEU A 113 -7.07 5.84 0.81
C LEU A 113 -8.26 4.91 0.64
N LEU A 114 -8.58 4.09 1.67
CA LEU A 114 -9.69 3.14 1.61
C LEU A 114 -11.02 3.71 2.13
N GLY A 115 -10.99 4.76 2.97
CA GLY A 115 -12.19 5.43 3.45
C GLY A 115 -13.01 4.62 4.47
N THR A 116 -12.41 3.63 5.13
CA THR A 116 -13.03 2.78 6.15
C THR A 116 -12.18 2.70 7.40
N THR A 117 -12.65 2.00 8.45
CA THR A 117 -11.86 1.87 9.69
C THR A 117 -10.64 0.97 9.53
N CYS A 118 -10.63 0.12 8.53
CA CYS A 118 -9.63 -0.93 8.28
C CYS A 118 -9.36 -1.82 9.49
N ARG A 119 -10.33 -1.95 10.40
CA ARG A 119 -10.25 -2.83 11.57
C ARG A 119 -10.52 -4.27 11.18
N LEU A 120 -9.97 -5.17 11.98
CA LEU A 120 -10.11 -6.63 11.82
C LEU A 120 -10.14 -7.30 13.19
N LYS A 121 -10.27 -8.63 13.23
CA LYS A 121 -10.06 -9.46 14.42
C LYS A 121 -8.66 -10.06 14.35
N TRP A 122 -8.01 -10.20 15.47
CA TRP A 122 -6.66 -10.75 15.55
C TRP A 122 -6.43 -11.53 16.85
N ARG A 123 -5.44 -12.41 16.85
CA ARG A 123 -4.85 -13.07 18.03
C ARG A 123 -3.43 -13.51 17.74
N GLU A 124 -2.61 -13.52 18.75
CA GLU A 124 -1.21 -13.95 18.72
C GLU A 124 -1.10 -15.31 19.43
N ASN A 125 -1.18 -16.40 18.68
CA ASN A 125 -1.10 -17.77 19.19
C ASN A 125 -0.14 -18.64 18.38
N ASP A 126 0.79 -18.04 17.63
CA ASP A 126 1.79 -18.76 16.83
C ASP A 126 1.18 -19.82 15.89
N GLU A 127 0.06 -19.48 15.25
CA GLU A 127 -0.70 -20.43 14.43
C GLU A 127 -0.10 -20.61 13.04
N LYS A 128 -0.27 -21.81 12.51
CA LYS A 128 0.02 -22.07 11.11
C LYS A 128 -0.94 -21.30 10.22
N GLU A 129 -0.38 -20.70 9.17
CA GLU A 129 -1.13 -20.02 8.12
C GLU A 129 -0.83 -20.65 6.77
N ARG A 130 -1.87 -20.76 5.92
CA ARG A 130 -1.75 -20.94 4.47
C ARG A 130 -2.36 -19.77 3.74
N VAL A 131 -1.55 -19.15 2.92
CA VAL A 131 -1.96 -18.07 2.02
C VAL A 131 -2.19 -18.66 0.63
N TRP A 132 -3.43 -18.91 0.29
CA TRP A 132 -3.82 -19.49 -1.01
C TRP A 132 -3.81 -18.44 -2.10
N VAL A 133 -3.25 -18.78 -3.25
CA VAL A 133 -3.36 -17.99 -4.48
C VAL A 133 -4.70 -18.30 -5.13
N ILE A 134 -5.63 -17.36 -5.09
CA ILE A 134 -6.97 -17.54 -5.66
C ILE A 134 -7.13 -16.91 -7.04
N GLU A 135 -6.18 -16.03 -7.43
CA GLU A 135 -6.12 -15.44 -8.77
C GLU A 135 -4.71 -15.66 -9.37
N PRO A 136 -4.41 -16.87 -9.86
CA PRO A 136 -3.08 -17.23 -10.34
C PRO A 136 -2.67 -16.53 -11.65
N SER A 137 -3.62 -15.96 -12.38
CA SER A 137 -3.35 -15.20 -13.62
C SER A 137 -2.91 -13.75 -13.37
N HIS A 138 -3.10 -13.27 -12.15
CA HIS A 138 -2.74 -11.89 -11.78
C HIS A 138 -1.22 -11.69 -11.75
N PRO A 139 -0.68 -10.53 -12.22
CA PRO A 139 0.76 -10.27 -12.22
C PRO A 139 1.46 -10.46 -10.87
N ILE A 140 0.79 -10.16 -9.75
CA ILE A 140 1.34 -10.34 -8.39
C ILE A 140 1.55 -11.84 -8.07
N ALA A 141 0.75 -12.73 -8.64
CA ALA A 141 0.86 -14.18 -8.43
C ALA A 141 1.92 -14.86 -9.33
N LYS A 142 2.57 -14.12 -10.22
CA LYS A 142 3.54 -14.67 -11.15
C LYS A 142 4.71 -15.38 -10.43
N ASN A 143 4.95 -16.65 -10.73
CA ASN A 143 5.99 -17.50 -10.12
C ASN A 143 5.81 -17.69 -8.59
N VAL A 144 4.62 -17.44 -8.06
CA VAL A 144 4.24 -17.77 -6.69
C VAL A 144 3.67 -19.19 -6.70
N PRO A 145 4.01 -20.06 -5.72
CA PRO A 145 3.41 -21.40 -5.64
C PRO A 145 1.89 -21.30 -5.36
N GLU A 146 1.15 -22.41 -5.50
CA GLU A 146 -0.29 -22.49 -5.30
C GLU A 146 -0.73 -21.90 -3.94
N TYR A 147 0.10 -22.06 -2.92
CA TYR A 147 -0.04 -21.42 -1.62
C TYR A 147 1.31 -21.19 -0.96
N LEU A 148 1.39 -20.21 -0.06
CA LEU A 148 2.50 -20.03 0.87
C LEU A 148 2.09 -20.62 2.22
N GLU A 149 2.97 -21.41 2.86
CA GLU A 149 2.73 -21.95 4.18
C GLU A 149 3.71 -21.35 5.18
N PHE A 150 3.18 -20.83 6.28
CA PHE A 150 3.91 -20.32 7.43
C PHE A 150 3.64 -21.24 8.62
N ALA A 151 4.71 -21.70 9.27
CA ALA A 151 4.58 -22.58 10.44
C ALA A 151 3.96 -21.84 11.63
N GLN A 152 4.26 -20.54 11.73
CA GLN A 152 3.81 -19.66 12.80
C GLN A 152 3.58 -18.26 12.22
N GLU A 153 2.45 -17.68 12.56
CA GLU A 153 2.08 -16.29 12.23
C GLU A 153 1.00 -15.77 13.19
N GLU A 154 0.85 -14.46 13.28
CA GLU A 154 -0.30 -13.84 13.93
C GLU A 154 -1.58 -14.12 13.12
N THR A 155 -2.66 -14.50 13.78
CA THR A 155 -3.94 -14.77 13.13
C THR A 155 -4.73 -13.49 12.93
N TYR A 156 -5.15 -13.24 11.68
CA TYR A 156 -6.16 -12.26 11.33
C TYR A 156 -7.45 -12.97 10.88
N GLY A 157 -8.59 -12.41 11.26
CA GLY A 157 -9.90 -12.98 10.94
C GLY A 157 -10.86 -11.96 10.33
N GLU A 158 -11.74 -12.46 9.48
CA GLU A 158 -12.86 -11.68 8.98
C GLU A 158 -13.85 -11.33 10.14
N ARG A 159 -14.56 -10.19 10.11
CA ARG A 159 -14.62 -9.28 9.01
C ARG A 159 -13.45 -8.27 9.06
N PHE A 160 -12.73 -8.13 7.95
CA PHE A 160 -11.84 -7.00 7.70
C PHE A 160 -12.66 -5.83 7.14
N ASP A 161 -12.68 -4.70 7.85
CA ASP A 161 -13.49 -3.54 7.49
C ASP A 161 -12.80 -2.69 6.41
N ILE A 162 -12.72 -3.24 5.23
CA ILE A 162 -12.23 -2.61 4.00
C ILE A 162 -13.32 -2.61 2.93
N PRO A 163 -13.28 -1.69 1.95
CA PRO A 163 -14.16 -1.80 0.79
C PRO A 163 -13.89 -3.10 0.04
N THR A 164 -14.84 -3.52 -0.77
CA THR A 164 -14.60 -4.66 -1.67
C THR A 164 -13.36 -4.40 -2.50
N PRO A 165 -12.36 -5.29 -2.48
CA PRO A 165 -11.18 -5.15 -3.33
C PRO A 165 -11.58 -5.13 -4.81
N ASP A 166 -10.86 -4.33 -5.61
CA ASP A 166 -11.01 -4.37 -7.07
C ASP A 166 -10.57 -5.75 -7.58
N GLU A 167 -9.50 -6.32 -6.96
CA GLU A 167 -9.04 -7.69 -7.21
C GLU A 167 -8.61 -8.33 -5.88
N LEU A 168 -8.98 -9.59 -5.67
CA LEU A 168 -8.57 -10.39 -4.51
C LEU A 168 -7.63 -11.50 -4.98
N ILE A 169 -6.37 -11.42 -4.59
CA ILE A 169 -5.31 -12.30 -5.09
C ILE A 169 -5.03 -13.45 -4.14
N PHE A 170 -5.02 -13.16 -2.82
CA PHE A 170 -4.69 -14.13 -1.79
C PHE A 170 -5.75 -14.19 -0.71
N VAL A 171 -6.00 -15.41 -0.21
CA VAL A 171 -6.84 -15.68 0.96
C VAL A 171 -6.07 -16.57 1.92
N SER A 172 -6.01 -16.18 3.17
CA SER A 172 -5.42 -16.99 4.24
C SER A 172 -6.45 -17.90 4.88
N TRP A 173 -5.98 -19.07 5.27
CA TRP A 173 -6.57 -19.98 6.22
C TRP A 173 -5.61 -20.15 7.41
N PHE A 174 -6.15 -20.08 8.62
CA PHE A 174 -5.39 -20.27 9.86
C PHE A 174 -5.78 -21.58 10.54
N GLU A 175 -4.88 -22.11 11.35
CA GLU A 175 -5.06 -23.39 12.04
C GLU A 175 -6.31 -23.42 12.92
N GLY A 176 -6.71 -22.30 13.50
CA GLY A 176 -7.96 -22.13 14.25
C GLY A 176 -9.22 -22.17 13.39
N GLY A 177 -9.10 -22.19 12.05
CA GLY A 177 -10.21 -22.28 11.09
C GLY A 177 -10.65 -20.95 10.50
N GLU A 178 -10.07 -19.83 10.93
CA GLU A 178 -10.39 -18.52 10.37
C GLU A 178 -9.89 -18.39 8.92
N ILE A 179 -10.60 -17.57 8.16
CA ILE A 179 -10.20 -17.13 6.84
C ILE A 179 -10.01 -15.60 6.83
N PHE A 180 -9.15 -15.13 5.93
CA PHE A 180 -8.87 -13.70 5.81
C PHE A 180 -8.49 -13.31 4.38
N ARG A 181 -8.93 -12.12 3.93
CA ARG A 181 -8.53 -11.53 2.65
C ARG A 181 -7.12 -10.97 2.74
N SER A 182 -6.13 -11.76 2.39
CA SER A 182 -4.70 -11.53 2.64
C SER A 182 -3.95 -10.83 1.53
N GLY A 183 -4.52 -10.77 0.33
CA GLY A 183 -3.93 -10.05 -0.80
C GLY A 183 -4.99 -9.28 -1.56
N CYS A 184 -5.11 -7.99 -1.29
CA CYS A 184 -6.17 -7.13 -1.81
C CYS A 184 -5.59 -5.99 -2.66
N CYS A 185 -6.10 -5.82 -3.88
CA CYS A 185 -5.72 -4.76 -4.80
C CYS A 185 -6.80 -3.70 -4.91
N TYR A 186 -6.38 -2.44 -5.02
CA TYR A 186 -7.27 -1.30 -5.23
C TYR A 186 -6.66 -0.29 -6.19
N ASN A 187 -7.51 0.37 -6.98
CA ASN A 187 -7.15 1.55 -7.75
C ASN A 187 -7.72 2.78 -7.04
N ARG A 188 -6.87 3.78 -6.77
CA ARG A 188 -7.28 5.04 -6.13
C ARG A 188 -6.64 6.22 -6.86
N GLY A 189 -7.49 7.07 -7.50
CA GLY A 189 -6.98 8.06 -8.43
C GLY A 189 -6.24 7.39 -9.58
N LEU A 190 -4.96 7.73 -9.74
CA LEU A 190 -4.07 7.13 -10.74
C LEU A 190 -3.16 6.04 -10.15
N GLY A 191 -3.16 5.88 -8.82
CA GLY A 191 -2.29 4.94 -8.11
C GLY A 191 -2.94 3.59 -7.84
N LYS A 192 -2.09 2.61 -7.61
CA LYS A 192 -2.46 1.24 -7.28
C LYS A 192 -2.03 0.92 -5.87
N ILE A 193 -2.88 0.21 -5.13
CA ILE A 193 -2.64 -0.19 -3.74
C ILE A 193 -2.69 -1.69 -3.67
N PHE A 194 -1.71 -2.29 -3.02
CA PHE A 194 -1.71 -3.70 -2.65
C PHE A 194 -1.56 -3.86 -1.15
N TYR A 195 -2.48 -4.57 -0.53
CA TYR A 195 -2.37 -5.02 0.85
C TYR A 195 -1.93 -6.48 0.88
N PHE A 196 -0.92 -6.81 1.70
CA PHE A 196 -0.44 -8.16 1.92
C PHE A 196 -0.32 -8.46 3.41
N ARG A 197 -1.05 -9.50 3.88
CA ARG A 197 -1.23 -9.77 5.29
C ARG A 197 0.01 -10.34 6.00
N PRO A 198 0.77 -11.35 5.50
CA PRO A 198 1.90 -11.93 6.22
C PRO A 198 2.95 -10.90 6.61
N GLY A 199 3.62 -11.13 7.74
CA GLY A 199 4.77 -10.29 8.11
C GLY A 199 4.76 -9.70 9.50
N HIS A 200 4.28 -10.46 10.51
CA HIS A 200 4.44 -10.09 11.91
C HIS A 200 5.94 -10.04 12.28
N GLU A 201 6.33 -9.07 13.11
CA GLU A 201 7.73 -8.77 13.42
C GLU A 201 8.47 -9.89 14.16
N GLU A 202 7.75 -10.79 14.81
CA GLU A 202 8.34 -11.90 15.56
C GLU A 202 8.83 -13.05 14.68
N TYR A 203 8.42 -13.10 13.40
CA TYR A 203 8.74 -14.19 12.49
C TYR A 203 9.61 -13.71 11.32
N PRO A 204 10.54 -14.55 10.80
CA PRO A 204 11.48 -14.19 9.75
C PRO A 204 10.83 -14.15 8.35
N THR A 205 9.57 -13.70 8.27
CA THR A 205 8.73 -13.72 7.09
C THR A 205 9.36 -12.99 5.91
N PHE A 206 10.01 -11.84 6.15
CA PHE A 206 10.62 -11.03 5.09
C PHE A 206 11.96 -11.56 4.57
N TYR A 207 12.48 -12.66 5.12
CA TYR A 207 13.64 -13.38 4.55
C TYR A 207 13.22 -14.55 3.63
N ARG A 208 11.94 -14.78 3.43
CA ARG A 208 11.44 -15.85 2.56
C ARG A 208 11.47 -15.44 1.09
N GLU A 209 11.93 -16.36 0.24
CA GLU A 209 12.00 -16.14 -1.20
C GLU A 209 10.62 -15.99 -1.86
N ASP A 210 9.64 -16.77 -1.42
CA ASP A 210 8.27 -16.71 -1.93
C ASP A 210 7.56 -15.40 -1.54
N VAL A 211 7.76 -14.89 -0.33
CA VAL A 211 7.29 -13.57 0.11
C VAL A 211 7.98 -12.45 -0.68
N THR A 212 9.28 -12.57 -0.88
CA THR A 212 10.06 -11.64 -1.70
C THR A 212 9.54 -11.59 -3.13
N GLN A 213 9.17 -12.75 -3.70
CA GLN A 213 8.59 -12.81 -5.04
C GLN A 213 7.26 -12.07 -5.12
N VAL A 214 6.38 -12.24 -4.12
CA VAL A 214 5.11 -11.49 -4.04
C VAL A 214 5.37 -9.99 -3.98
N ILE A 215 6.28 -9.53 -3.11
CA ILE A 215 6.59 -8.10 -2.95
C ILE A 215 7.19 -7.53 -4.24
N ALA A 216 8.13 -8.23 -4.89
CA ALA A 216 8.73 -7.79 -6.15
C ALA A 216 7.69 -7.70 -7.28
N ASN A 217 6.79 -8.68 -7.36
CA ASN A 217 5.68 -8.65 -8.31
C ASN A 217 4.74 -7.47 -8.04
N ALA A 218 4.43 -7.20 -6.76
CA ALA A 218 3.58 -6.09 -6.35
C ALA A 218 4.21 -4.73 -6.70
N ILE A 219 5.53 -4.57 -6.52
CA ILE A 219 6.26 -3.37 -6.95
C ILE A 219 6.11 -3.17 -8.46
N ASN A 220 6.37 -4.20 -9.26
CA ASN A 220 6.23 -4.10 -10.72
C ASN A 220 4.79 -3.80 -11.16
N TRP A 221 3.79 -4.39 -10.49
CA TRP A 221 2.37 -4.16 -10.77
C TRP A 221 1.90 -2.76 -10.38
N ALA A 222 2.35 -2.25 -9.23
CA ALA A 222 1.95 -0.96 -8.70
C ALA A 222 2.73 0.22 -9.29
N CYS A 223 3.87 -0.04 -9.95
CA CYS A 223 4.69 1.01 -10.56
C CYS A 223 3.88 1.81 -11.59
N PRO A 224 3.89 3.16 -11.53
CA PRO A 224 3.26 3.98 -12.54
C PRO A 224 4.00 3.83 -13.87
N ASP A 225 3.28 3.42 -14.92
CA ASP A 225 3.82 3.26 -16.26
C ASP A 225 2.95 4.03 -17.27
N GLY A 226 3.50 5.08 -17.85
CA GLY A 226 2.85 5.83 -18.91
C GLY A 226 1.57 6.57 -18.50
N ILE A 227 1.43 6.94 -17.22
CA ILE A 227 0.25 7.63 -16.71
C ILE A 227 0.14 9.02 -17.33
N THR A 228 -0.96 9.26 -18.04
CA THR A 228 -1.35 10.59 -18.47
C THR A 228 -2.32 11.17 -17.44
N LYS A 229 -1.92 12.26 -16.78
CA LYS A 229 -2.82 12.95 -15.84
C LYS A 229 -4.00 13.58 -16.61
N PRO A 230 -5.24 13.34 -16.17
CA PRO A 230 -6.39 13.98 -16.78
C PRO A 230 -6.34 15.50 -16.54
N ILE A 231 -6.74 16.27 -17.55
CA ILE A 231 -6.96 17.70 -17.39
C ILE A 231 -8.35 17.87 -16.79
N LEU A 232 -8.40 18.37 -15.57
CA LEU A 232 -9.63 18.61 -14.83
C LEU A 232 -9.89 20.11 -14.72
N GLY A 233 -11.17 20.49 -14.59
CA GLY A 233 -11.60 21.88 -14.41
C GLY A 233 -12.41 22.38 -15.58
N HIS A 234 -12.33 23.70 -15.83
CA HIS A 234 -13.05 24.33 -16.94
C HIS A 234 -12.57 23.80 -18.30
N VAL A 235 -13.50 23.55 -19.19
CA VAL A 235 -13.23 23.14 -20.58
C VAL A 235 -13.93 24.06 -21.54
N GLU A 236 -13.18 24.58 -22.53
CA GLU A 236 -13.75 25.31 -23.62
C GLU A 236 -14.50 24.37 -24.58
N PRO A 237 -15.68 24.77 -25.09
CA PRO A 237 -16.42 23.94 -26.01
C PRO A 237 -15.65 23.79 -27.34
N LEU A 238 -15.62 22.56 -27.87
CA LEU A 238 -15.00 22.27 -29.18
C LEU A 238 -15.77 22.91 -30.36
N GLU A 239 -17.06 23.10 -30.17
CA GLU A 239 -17.95 23.66 -31.20
C GLU A 239 -18.78 24.79 -30.61
N LYS A 240 -19.37 25.61 -31.48
CA LYS A 240 -20.26 26.71 -31.05
C LYS A 240 -21.47 26.12 -30.29
N VAL A 241 -21.59 26.46 -29.02
CA VAL A 241 -22.77 26.15 -28.20
C VAL A 241 -23.77 27.29 -28.19
N ARG A 242 -25.02 27.01 -27.83
CA ARG A 242 -26.04 28.04 -27.65
C ARG A 242 -25.66 28.96 -26.49
N ASP A 243 -25.98 30.25 -26.61
CA ASP A 243 -25.93 31.12 -25.45
C ASP A 243 -26.92 30.62 -24.38
N LYS A 244 -26.41 30.30 -23.20
CA LYS A 244 -27.23 29.82 -22.09
C LYS A 244 -28.36 30.77 -21.71
N PHE A 245 -28.19 32.05 -21.98
CA PHE A 245 -29.11 33.10 -21.60
C PHE A 245 -29.89 33.64 -22.79
N GLU A 246 -29.77 33.04 -23.96
CA GLU A 246 -30.58 33.45 -25.14
C GLU A 246 -32.06 33.24 -24.84
N GLY A 247 -32.84 34.34 -24.84
CA GLY A 247 -34.27 34.34 -24.50
C GLY A 247 -34.62 34.36 -23.01
N MET A 248 -33.63 34.43 -22.10
CA MET A 248 -33.88 34.62 -20.68
C MET A 248 -34.03 36.08 -20.29
N ASP A 249 -34.91 36.36 -19.31
CA ASP A 249 -35.05 37.69 -18.71
C ASP A 249 -33.73 38.09 -18.04
N GLU A 250 -33.34 39.38 -18.23
CA GLU A 250 -32.11 39.95 -17.70
C GLU A 250 -32.00 39.81 -16.18
N SER A 251 -33.13 39.76 -15.46
CA SER A 251 -33.17 39.56 -14.01
C SER A 251 -32.68 38.18 -13.57
N LEU A 252 -32.76 37.15 -14.45
CA LEU A 252 -32.35 35.79 -14.21
C LEU A 252 -30.88 35.48 -14.57
N LYS A 253 -30.24 36.42 -15.28
CA LYS A 253 -28.82 36.29 -15.68
C LYS A 253 -27.82 36.53 -14.53
N LYS A 254 -28.30 37.00 -13.36
CA LYS A 254 -27.46 37.40 -12.20
C LYS A 254 -27.13 36.30 -11.19
N HIS A 255 -27.27 35.02 -11.51
CA HIS A 255 -26.71 34.00 -10.63
C HIS A 255 -25.20 33.87 -10.90
N GLU A 256 -24.40 34.61 -10.13
CA GLU A 256 -22.97 34.35 -9.99
C GLU A 256 -22.80 32.94 -9.43
N TYR A 257 -22.26 32.05 -10.23
CA TYR A 257 -21.73 30.79 -9.72
C TYR A 257 -20.55 31.16 -8.83
N ILE A 258 -20.66 30.90 -7.53
CA ILE A 258 -19.55 30.98 -6.57
C ILE A 258 -18.47 30.03 -7.10
N LYS A 259 -17.29 30.59 -7.39
CA LYS A 259 -16.11 29.86 -7.83
C LYS A 259 -15.53 29.06 -6.68
#